data_1315c766a47a4d12d02b9993e20fea98
#
_entry.id   1315c766a47a4d12d02b9993e20fea98
#
_cell.length_a   1.000
_cell.length_b   1.000
_cell.length_c   1.000
_cell.angle_alpha   90.00
_cell.angle_beta   90.00
_cell.angle_gamma   90.00
#
_symmetry.space_group_name_H-M   'P 1'
#
loop_
_entity.id
_entity.type
_entity.pdbx_description
1 polymer ?
#
loop_
_entity_poly.entity_id
_entity_poly.type
_entity_poly.pdbx_seq_one_letter_code
_entity_poly.pdbx_strand_id
1 'polypeptide(L)'
;MDPAMLRDQLLAEARARGFSSAGIASVRPFRRVRARALRAIDEGRMAGMSWYSPERVEASTDLTRRHPWARSLLALAWPYPPATRPGPAPAPWQAAPGRPRGRIAAYTCLAGAGGGAVDYHDHLAAACDGLVAWLRERSGELRAHRFIDHGWAIDRAVAERAGIGFAGKNACLITREAGSYVLLAEV
;
A
#
# COMPACT_ATOMS: atom_id res chain seq x y z
N MET A 1 25.26 0.16 14.49
CA MET A 1 24.23 -0.91 14.68
C MET A 1 24.33 -1.87 13.52
N ASP A 2 24.24 -3.18 13.79
CA ASP A 2 24.19 -4.20 12.73
C ASP A 2 22.96 -4.00 11.83
N PRO A 3 23.12 -3.96 10.49
CA PRO A 3 22.02 -3.77 9.56
C PRO A 3 20.88 -4.82 9.69
N ALA A 4 21.22 -6.06 10.03
CA ALA A 4 20.22 -7.10 10.24
C ALA A 4 19.39 -6.84 11.50
N MET A 5 20.03 -6.43 12.57
CA MET A 5 19.36 -6.06 13.82
C MET A 5 18.45 -4.83 13.60
N LEU A 6 18.95 -3.80 12.91
CA LEU A 6 18.13 -2.61 12.60
C LEU A 6 16.90 -2.97 11.77
N ARG A 7 17.05 -3.85 10.77
CA ARG A 7 15.93 -4.35 9.97
C ARG A 7 14.87 -5.01 10.86
N ASP A 8 15.28 -5.94 11.72
CA ASP A 8 14.34 -6.71 12.55
C ASP A 8 13.62 -5.80 13.55
N GLN A 9 14.33 -4.83 14.12
CA GLN A 9 13.74 -3.81 14.98
C GLN A 9 12.75 -2.91 14.22
N LEU A 10 13.07 -2.50 12.98
CA LEU A 10 12.18 -1.69 12.14
C LEU A 10 10.87 -2.44 11.83
N LEU A 11 10.96 -3.73 11.48
CA LEU A 11 9.78 -4.53 11.19
C LEU A 11 8.94 -4.77 12.46
N ALA A 12 9.57 -4.90 13.62
CA ALA A 12 8.86 -4.98 14.90
C ALA A 12 8.17 -3.65 15.24
N GLU A 13 8.84 -2.53 15.05
CA GLU A 13 8.29 -1.19 15.27
C GLU A 13 7.11 -0.90 14.35
N ALA A 14 7.18 -1.31 13.08
CA ALA A 14 6.06 -1.18 12.15
C ALA A 14 4.81 -1.92 12.67
N ARG A 15 4.99 -3.15 13.17
CA ARG A 15 3.88 -3.91 13.79
C ARG A 15 3.36 -3.25 15.05
N ALA A 16 4.23 -2.74 15.91
CA ALA A 16 3.84 -2.01 17.13
C ALA A 16 3.02 -0.75 16.83
N ARG A 17 3.21 -0.15 15.66
CA ARG A 17 2.43 1.00 15.17
C ARG A 17 1.14 0.63 14.47
N GLY A 18 0.81 -0.65 14.35
CA GLY A 18 -0.48 -1.13 13.82
C GLY A 18 -0.43 -1.68 12.39
N PHE A 19 0.72 -1.71 11.72
CA PHE A 19 0.82 -2.42 10.44
C PHE A 19 0.72 -3.93 10.68
N SER A 20 -0.18 -4.61 10.00
CA SER A 20 -0.35 -6.06 10.10
C SER A 20 0.83 -6.81 9.48
N SER A 21 1.41 -6.25 8.43
CA SER A 21 2.56 -6.82 7.73
C SER A 21 3.54 -5.72 7.33
N ALA A 22 4.81 -6.02 7.44
CA ALA A 22 5.90 -5.16 7.00
C ALA A 22 7.05 -6.00 6.44
N GLY A 23 7.70 -5.52 5.38
CA GLY A 23 8.81 -6.22 4.75
C GLY A 23 9.70 -5.27 3.96
N ILE A 24 10.93 -5.68 3.71
CA ILE A 24 11.90 -4.87 2.97
C ILE A 24 12.18 -5.49 1.61
N ALA A 25 12.08 -4.68 0.57
CA ALA A 25 12.37 -5.02 -0.81
C ALA A 25 13.57 -4.24 -1.35
N SER A 26 14.25 -4.80 -2.35
CA SER A 26 15.27 -4.07 -3.10
C SER A 26 14.62 -3.08 -4.07
N VAL A 27 15.31 -1.95 -4.33
CA VAL A 27 14.89 -0.94 -5.33
C VAL A 27 15.17 -1.36 -6.79
N ARG A 28 15.69 -2.57 -7.03
CA ARG A 28 15.96 -3.05 -8.39
C ARG A 28 14.71 -2.94 -9.26
N PRO A 29 14.86 -2.56 -10.55
CA PRO A 29 13.73 -2.42 -11.46
C PRO A 29 12.81 -3.65 -11.50
N PHE A 30 11.52 -3.42 -11.62
CA PHE A 30 10.47 -4.44 -11.68
C PHE A 30 10.26 -4.90 -13.15
N ARG A 31 11.26 -5.51 -13.75
CA ARG A 31 11.31 -5.83 -15.20
C ARG A 31 10.09 -6.62 -15.71
N ARG A 32 9.61 -7.62 -14.95
CA ARG A 32 8.43 -8.42 -15.34
C ARG A 32 7.15 -7.61 -15.31
N VAL A 33 6.98 -6.77 -14.31
CA VAL A 33 5.82 -5.87 -14.17
C VAL A 33 5.85 -4.85 -15.30
N ARG A 34 7.01 -4.27 -15.59
CA ARG A 34 7.21 -3.35 -16.72
C ARG A 34 6.79 -3.96 -18.04
N ALA A 35 7.29 -5.14 -18.36
CA ALA A 35 6.96 -5.83 -19.61
C ALA A 35 5.46 -6.10 -19.76
N ARG A 36 4.78 -6.49 -18.66
CA ARG A 36 3.32 -6.71 -18.66
C ARG A 36 2.55 -5.41 -18.85
N ALA A 37 2.97 -4.33 -18.19
CA ALA A 37 2.32 -3.03 -18.26
C ALA A 37 2.44 -2.41 -19.67
N LEU A 38 3.65 -2.43 -20.26
CA LEU A 38 3.85 -1.95 -21.64
C LEU A 38 3.02 -2.76 -22.63
N ARG A 39 3.01 -4.09 -22.52
CA ARG A 39 2.16 -4.94 -23.37
C ARG A 39 0.67 -4.57 -23.21
N ALA A 40 0.20 -4.27 -22.01
CA ALA A 40 -1.20 -3.87 -21.79
C ALA A 40 -1.53 -2.54 -22.50
N ILE A 41 -0.58 -1.63 -22.59
CA ILE A 41 -0.71 -0.38 -23.36
C ILE A 41 -0.76 -0.69 -24.85
N ASP A 42 0.20 -1.47 -25.37
CA ASP A 42 0.30 -1.82 -26.80
C ASP A 42 -0.95 -2.57 -27.30
N GLU A 43 -1.54 -3.41 -26.45
CA GLU A 43 -2.78 -4.14 -26.73
C GLU A 43 -4.07 -3.29 -26.52
N GLY A 44 -3.94 -2.01 -26.22
CA GLY A 44 -5.07 -1.10 -26.00
C GLY A 44 -5.90 -1.37 -24.75
N ARG A 45 -5.43 -2.22 -23.83
CA ARG A 45 -6.16 -2.59 -22.60
C ARG A 45 -6.24 -1.45 -21.57
N MET A 46 -5.49 -0.37 -21.81
CA MET A 46 -5.48 0.81 -20.96
C MET A 46 -6.25 1.97 -21.58
N ALA A 47 -7.15 1.69 -22.53
CA ALA A 47 -7.99 2.70 -23.18
C ALA A 47 -8.79 3.53 -22.17
N GLY A 48 -8.82 4.85 -22.37
CA GLY A 48 -9.46 5.79 -21.44
C GLY A 48 -8.60 6.23 -20.25
N MET A 49 -7.42 5.62 -20.02
CA MET A 49 -6.49 6.02 -18.99
C MET A 49 -5.24 6.70 -19.60
N SER A 50 -5.41 7.91 -20.11
CA SER A 50 -4.35 8.67 -20.79
C SER A 50 -3.10 8.93 -19.91
N TRP A 51 -3.30 8.93 -18.59
CA TRP A 51 -2.22 9.07 -17.61
C TRP A 51 -1.35 7.81 -17.47
N TYR A 52 -1.83 6.65 -17.94
CA TYR A 52 -1.09 5.38 -17.87
C TYR A 52 -0.24 5.21 -19.14
N SER A 53 0.81 6.02 -19.24
CA SER A 53 1.70 6.07 -20.40
C SER A 53 2.94 5.17 -20.24
N PRO A 54 3.67 4.84 -21.33
CA PRO A 54 4.96 4.16 -21.25
C PRO A 54 5.95 4.83 -20.32
N GLU A 55 6.02 6.18 -20.32
CA GLU A 55 6.91 6.95 -19.44
C GLU A 55 6.56 6.76 -17.98
N ARG A 56 5.25 6.72 -17.65
CA ARG A 56 4.80 6.43 -16.31
C ARG A 56 5.16 5.00 -15.90
N VAL A 57 4.97 4.03 -16.78
CA VAL A 57 5.36 2.63 -16.51
C VAL A 57 6.86 2.53 -16.24
N GLU A 58 7.69 3.20 -17.04
CA GLU A 58 9.14 3.23 -16.83
C GLU A 58 9.51 3.82 -15.46
N ALA A 59 8.93 4.96 -15.09
CA ALA A 59 9.21 5.61 -13.82
C ALA A 59 8.67 4.82 -12.61
N SER A 60 7.51 4.18 -12.75
CA SER A 60 6.89 3.41 -11.67
C SER A 60 7.59 2.07 -11.42
N THR A 61 8.15 1.48 -12.46
CA THR A 61 8.84 0.18 -12.35
C THR A 61 10.32 0.29 -12.06
N ASP A 62 10.86 1.51 -12.07
CA ASP A 62 12.23 1.82 -11.67
C ASP A 62 12.25 3.13 -10.86
N LEU A 63 11.97 3.01 -9.59
CA LEU A 63 11.91 4.16 -8.67
C LEU A 63 13.24 4.90 -8.53
N THR A 64 14.38 4.25 -8.88
CA THR A 64 15.69 4.91 -8.84
C THR A 64 15.84 6.03 -9.87
N ARG A 65 15.01 6.06 -10.92
CA ARG A 65 14.95 7.17 -11.88
C ARG A 65 14.54 8.49 -11.23
N ARG A 66 13.66 8.42 -10.21
CA ARG A 66 13.19 9.59 -9.47
C ARG A 66 13.92 9.79 -8.14
N HIS A 67 14.34 8.69 -7.54
CA HIS A 67 15.01 8.66 -6.25
C HIS A 67 16.34 7.89 -6.36
N PRO A 68 17.35 8.44 -7.08
CA PRO A 68 18.62 7.74 -7.35
C PRO A 68 19.40 7.40 -6.07
N TRP A 69 19.07 8.06 -4.98
CA TRP A 69 19.65 7.82 -3.65
C TRP A 69 19.01 6.63 -2.93
N ALA A 70 17.83 6.15 -3.35
CA ALA A 70 17.15 5.04 -2.69
C ALA A 70 17.95 3.74 -2.80
N ARG A 71 17.95 2.95 -1.73
CA ARG A 71 18.65 1.66 -1.64
C ARG A 71 17.70 0.50 -1.33
N SER A 72 16.61 0.79 -0.63
CA SER A 72 15.60 -0.19 -0.23
C SER A 72 14.22 0.42 -0.21
N LEU A 73 13.22 -0.45 -0.20
CA LEU A 73 11.80 -0.11 -0.09
C LEU A 73 11.26 -0.84 1.13
N LEU A 74 10.70 -0.12 2.07
CA LEU A 74 9.91 -0.70 3.16
C LEU A 74 8.46 -0.77 2.68
N ALA A 75 7.93 -1.98 2.51
CA ALA A 75 6.52 -2.22 2.21
C ALA A 75 5.74 -2.44 3.50
N LEU A 76 4.59 -1.81 3.59
CA LEU A 76 3.74 -1.75 4.78
C LEU A 76 2.30 -2.07 4.40
N ALA A 77 1.62 -2.87 5.20
CA ALA A 77 0.20 -3.18 5.02
C ALA A 77 -0.57 -2.81 6.29
N TRP A 78 -1.49 -1.86 6.16
CA TRP A 78 -2.38 -1.44 7.24
C TRP A 78 -3.71 -2.18 7.15
N PRO A 79 -4.11 -2.96 8.15
CA PRO A 79 -5.37 -3.68 8.10
C PRO A 79 -6.54 -2.72 8.32
N TYR A 80 -7.58 -2.86 7.54
CA TYR A 80 -8.88 -2.31 7.88
C TYR A 80 -9.87 -3.46 8.07
N PRO A 81 -10.64 -3.48 9.17
CA PRO A 81 -11.54 -4.59 9.41
C PRO A 81 -12.54 -4.69 8.26
N PRO A 82 -12.82 -5.91 7.77
CA PRO A 82 -14.02 -6.10 6.97
C PRO A 82 -15.15 -5.53 7.80
N ALA A 83 -16.02 -4.73 7.16
CA ALA A 83 -17.17 -4.17 7.87
C ALA A 83 -17.88 -5.33 8.58
N THR A 84 -17.57 -5.52 9.86
CA THR A 84 -18.19 -6.52 10.70
C THR A 84 -19.65 -6.14 10.74
N ARG A 85 -20.47 -6.90 10.07
CA ARG A 85 -21.91 -6.77 10.19
C ARG A 85 -22.34 -7.39 11.49
N PRO A 86 -22.75 -6.61 12.49
CA PRO A 86 -23.50 -7.18 13.57
C PRO A 86 -24.83 -7.67 12.97
N GLY A 87 -25.07 -8.96 12.99
CA GLY A 87 -26.32 -9.52 12.53
C GLY A 87 -26.30 -10.29 11.21
N PRO A 88 -27.40 -10.94 10.84
CA PRO A 88 -27.53 -11.66 9.58
C PRO A 88 -27.27 -10.74 8.40
N ALA A 89 -26.72 -11.28 7.31
CA ALA A 89 -26.52 -10.52 6.08
C ALA A 89 -27.80 -9.74 5.76
N PRO A 90 -27.75 -8.42 5.50
CA PRO A 90 -28.96 -7.70 5.12
C PRO A 90 -29.58 -8.43 3.94
N ALA A 91 -30.92 -8.54 4.00
CA ALA A 91 -31.71 -9.09 2.91
C ALA A 91 -31.26 -8.51 1.56
N PRO A 92 -31.36 -9.26 0.47
CA PRO A 92 -30.96 -8.77 -0.84
C PRO A 92 -31.47 -7.36 -1.00
N TRP A 93 -30.58 -6.48 -1.39
CA TRP A 93 -30.73 -5.09 -1.68
C TRP A 93 -32.17 -4.67 -2.01
N GLN A 94 -32.92 -4.20 -1.04
CA GLN A 94 -34.20 -3.53 -1.25
C GLN A 94 -34.00 -2.03 -0.99
N ALA A 95 -33.86 -1.27 -2.06
CA ALA A 95 -33.97 0.17 -1.94
C ALA A 95 -35.39 0.51 -1.54
N ALA A 96 -35.59 1.24 -0.45
CA ALA A 96 -36.90 1.82 -0.19
C ALA A 96 -37.27 2.76 -1.38
N PRO A 97 -38.52 2.73 -1.86
CA PRO A 97 -38.95 3.61 -2.96
C PRO A 97 -38.56 5.06 -2.68
N GLY A 98 -37.87 5.70 -3.65
CA GLY A 98 -37.46 7.10 -3.57
C GLY A 98 -36.17 7.38 -2.75
N ARG A 99 -35.49 6.35 -2.21
CA ARG A 99 -34.19 6.52 -1.50
C ARG A 99 -33.16 5.58 -2.08
N PRO A 100 -32.35 6.04 -3.06
CA PRO A 100 -31.24 5.23 -3.56
C PRO A 100 -30.24 4.96 -2.43
N ARG A 101 -29.78 3.72 -2.33
CA ARG A 101 -28.75 3.29 -1.38
C ARG A 101 -27.54 2.80 -2.14
N GLY A 102 -26.35 3.04 -1.60
CA GLY A 102 -25.08 2.57 -2.12
C GLY A 102 -24.26 1.87 -1.04
N ARG A 103 -23.29 1.08 -1.47
CA ARG A 103 -22.22 0.58 -0.59
C ARG A 103 -20.94 1.27 -0.98
N ILE A 104 -20.18 1.70 0.00
CA ILE A 104 -18.83 2.21 -0.16
C ILE A 104 -17.83 1.19 0.41
N ALA A 105 -16.59 1.27 -0.02
CA ALA A 105 -15.53 0.38 0.47
C ALA A 105 -15.32 0.60 1.98
N ALA A 106 -15.06 -0.50 2.71
CA ALA A 106 -14.95 -0.47 4.17
C ALA A 106 -13.81 0.42 4.68
N TYR A 107 -12.74 0.60 3.91
CA TYR A 107 -11.60 1.45 4.28
C TYR A 107 -11.98 2.94 4.45
N THR A 108 -13.08 3.40 3.83
CA THR A 108 -13.57 4.78 3.99
C THR A 108 -14.15 5.04 5.38
N CYS A 109 -14.33 3.98 6.17
CA CYS A 109 -14.87 4.05 7.54
C CYS A 109 -13.78 3.91 8.60
N LEU A 110 -12.51 4.18 8.27
CA LEU A 110 -11.46 4.24 9.28
C LEU A 110 -11.81 5.31 10.32
N ALA A 111 -11.81 4.89 11.58
CA ALA A 111 -12.07 5.79 12.70
C ALA A 111 -10.74 6.31 13.27
N GLY A 112 -10.65 7.61 13.46
CA GLY A 112 -9.58 8.22 14.23
C GLY A 112 -9.77 8.04 15.74
N ALA A 113 -8.75 8.40 16.52
CA ALA A 113 -8.75 8.29 17.99
C ALA A 113 -9.94 9.02 18.67
N GLY A 114 -10.55 9.98 17.99
CA GLY A 114 -11.75 10.71 18.47
C GLY A 114 -13.09 10.16 17.94
N GLY A 115 -13.10 8.99 17.27
CA GLY A 115 -14.32 8.33 16.76
C GLY A 115 -14.90 8.95 15.46
N GLY A 116 -14.28 9.99 14.91
CA GLY A 116 -14.62 10.57 13.61
C GLY A 116 -13.97 9.81 12.45
N ALA A 117 -14.56 9.92 11.26
CA ALA A 117 -13.95 9.39 10.03
C ALA A 117 -12.64 10.13 9.73
N VAL A 118 -11.59 9.39 9.41
CA VAL A 118 -10.26 9.93 9.05
C VAL A 118 -9.91 9.51 7.65
N ASP A 119 -9.32 10.42 6.89
CA ASP A 119 -8.72 10.06 5.61
C ASP A 119 -7.55 9.10 5.85
N TYR A 120 -7.62 7.94 5.23
CA TYR A 120 -6.58 6.93 5.40
C TYR A 120 -5.21 7.38 4.89
N HIS A 121 -5.15 8.29 3.92
CA HIS A 121 -3.90 8.86 3.45
C HIS A 121 -3.16 9.60 4.56
N ASP A 122 -3.89 10.46 5.30
CA ASP A 122 -3.33 11.21 6.42
C ASP A 122 -2.90 10.28 7.56
N HIS A 123 -3.73 9.27 7.83
CA HIS A 123 -3.44 8.28 8.85
C HIS A 123 -2.15 7.49 8.55
N LEU A 124 -2.06 6.95 7.33
CA LEU A 124 -0.87 6.21 6.89
C LEU A 124 0.36 7.11 6.76
N ALA A 125 0.17 8.37 6.32
CA ALA A 125 1.25 9.33 6.25
C ALA A 125 1.89 9.55 7.62
N ALA A 126 1.08 9.81 8.64
CA ALA A 126 1.55 9.98 10.01
C ALA A 126 2.26 8.73 10.55
N ALA A 127 1.74 7.55 10.27
CA ALA A 127 2.35 6.29 10.68
C ALA A 127 3.72 6.06 9.99
N CYS A 128 3.82 6.33 8.69
CA CYS A 128 5.07 6.24 7.93
C CYS A 128 6.10 7.27 8.39
N ASP A 129 5.69 8.52 8.60
CA ASP A 129 6.56 9.59 9.09
C ASP A 129 7.09 9.27 10.49
N GLY A 130 6.27 8.67 11.34
CA GLY A 130 6.70 8.16 12.65
C GLY A 130 7.75 7.04 12.55
N LEU A 131 7.65 6.13 11.57
CA LEU A 131 8.69 5.12 11.32
C LEU A 131 9.99 5.74 10.81
N VAL A 132 9.89 6.74 9.93
CA VAL A 132 11.06 7.47 9.43
C VAL A 132 11.77 8.23 10.56
N ALA A 133 11.03 8.87 11.45
CA ALA A 133 11.58 9.54 12.63
C ALA A 133 12.29 8.54 13.54
N TRP A 134 11.66 7.40 13.83
CA TRP A 134 12.23 6.31 14.62
C TRP A 134 13.54 5.77 14.03
N LEU A 135 13.60 5.63 12.69
CA LEU A 135 14.82 5.23 11.98
C LEU A 135 15.92 6.27 12.11
N ARG A 136 15.61 7.57 11.95
CA ARG A 136 16.59 8.66 12.06
C ARG A 136 17.25 8.71 13.42
N GLU A 137 16.50 8.49 14.48
CA GLU A 137 17.03 8.43 15.84
C GLU A 137 18.11 7.32 16.02
N ARG A 138 18.04 6.25 15.24
CA ARG A 138 18.89 5.06 15.37
C ARG A 138 19.99 4.97 14.33
N SER A 139 19.79 5.52 13.15
CA SER A 139 20.72 5.43 12.03
C SER A 139 21.38 6.76 11.64
N GLY A 140 20.97 7.86 12.26
CA GLY A 140 21.42 9.20 11.89
C GLY A 140 20.69 9.74 10.65
N GLU A 141 21.39 10.56 9.86
CA GLU A 141 20.78 11.15 8.66
C GLU A 141 20.25 10.10 7.69
N LEU A 142 19.00 10.22 7.35
CA LEU A 142 18.27 9.34 6.46
C LEU A 142 17.43 10.15 5.48
N ARG A 143 17.62 9.91 4.18
CA ARG A 143 16.69 10.37 3.14
C ARG A 143 15.59 9.34 2.99
N ALA A 144 14.35 9.77 3.09
CA ALA A 144 13.19 8.93 2.91
C ALA A 144 12.12 9.64 2.07
N HIS A 145 11.36 8.87 1.33
CA HIS A 145 10.17 9.31 0.61
C HIS A 145 9.09 8.24 0.77
N ARG A 146 7.84 8.65 1.01
CA ARG A 146 6.73 7.73 1.15
C ARG A 146 5.79 7.79 -0.05
N PHE A 147 5.15 6.67 -0.31
CA PHE A 147 4.05 6.53 -1.26
C PHE A 147 2.86 5.93 -0.53
N ILE A 148 1.66 6.44 -0.78
CA ILE A 148 0.41 5.94 -0.22
C ILE A 148 -0.63 6.05 -1.32
N ASP A 149 -1.00 4.91 -1.92
CA ASP A 149 -2.03 4.78 -2.97
C ASP A 149 -1.81 5.65 -4.22
N HIS A 150 -1.41 6.89 -4.06
CA HIS A 150 -1.07 7.79 -5.16
C HIS A 150 0.42 8.07 -5.19
N GLY A 151 0.98 8.13 -6.38
CA GLY A 151 2.42 8.33 -6.58
C GLY A 151 2.97 7.47 -7.71
N TRP A 152 4.22 7.11 -7.56
CA TRP A 152 4.95 6.38 -8.59
C TRP A 152 5.25 4.92 -8.22
N ALA A 153 5.02 4.51 -6.98
CA ALA A 153 5.23 3.13 -6.58
C ALA A 153 4.16 2.21 -7.19
N ILE A 154 4.55 0.97 -7.41
CA ILE A 154 3.65 -0.12 -7.80
C ILE A 154 3.42 -1.00 -6.59
N ASP A 155 2.60 -0.52 -5.68
CA ASP A 155 2.42 -0.97 -4.30
C ASP A 155 2.37 -2.49 -4.17
N ARG A 156 1.50 -3.16 -4.94
CA ARG A 156 1.36 -4.62 -4.90
C ARG A 156 2.63 -5.36 -5.29
N ALA A 157 3.38 -4.86 -6.28
CA ALA A 157 4.62 -5.50 -6.70
C ALA A 157 5.75 -5.26 -5.70
N VAL A 158 5.77 -4.11 -5.04
CA VAL A 158 6.70 -3.82 -3.94
C VAL A 158 6.39 -4.74 -2.75
N ALA A 159 5.13 -4.84 -2.36
CA ALA A 159 4.65 -5.70 -1.28
C ALA A 159 4.95 -7.19 -1.53
N GLU A 160 4.71 -7.66 -2.76
CA GLU A 160 5.05 -9.03 -3.19
C GLU A 160 6.56 -9.31 -3.10
N ARG A 161 7.39 -8.39 -3.60
CA ARG A 161 8.86 -8.49 -3.50
C ARG A 161 9.35 -8.45 -2.07
N ALA A 162 8.68 -7.69 -1.21
CA ALA A 162 8.98 -7.62 0.22
C ALA A 162 8.52 -8.86 1.01
N GLY A 163 7.77 -9.77 0.38
CA GLY A 163 7.30 -11.00 0.99
C GLY A 163 6.13 -10.83 1.96
N ILE A 164 5.40 -9.71 1.91
CA ILE A 164 4.26 -9.48 2.82
C ILE A 164 2.92 -9.98 2.29
N GLY A 165 2.90 -10.52 1.07
CA GLY A 165 1.71 -11.09 0.46
C GLY A 165 1.96 -11.54 -0.97
N PHE A 166 0.89 -11.90 -1.67
CA PHE A 166 0.91 -12.28 -3.08
C PHE A 166 -0.25 -11.64 -3.83
N ALA A 167 -0.09 -11.44 -5.14
CA ALA A 167 -1.14 -10.88 -5.99
C ALA A 167 -2.27 -11.89 -6.20
N GLY A 168 -3.46 -11.55 -5.72
CA GLY A 168 -4.66 -12.35 -5.91
C GLY A 168 -5.28 -12.20 -7.30
N LYS A 169 -6.14 -13.14 -7.69
CA LYS A 169 -6.95 -13.05 -8.93
C LYS A 169 -7.92 -11.87 -8.91
N ASN A 170 -8.28 -11.39 -7.73
CA ASN A 170 -9.11 -10.20 -7.50
C ASN A 170 -8.34 -8.88 -7.71
N ALA A 171 -7.11 -8.94 -8.20
CA ALA A 171 -6.20 -7.82 -8.40
C ALA A 171 -5.79 -7.08 -7.10
N CYS A 172 -6.04 -7.65 -5.92
CA CYS A 172 -5.56 -7.14 -4.65
C CYS A 172 -4.33 -7.92 -4.16
N LEU A 173 -3.54 -7.30 -3.27
CA LEU A 173 -2.58 -8.05 -2.48
C LEU A 173 -3.36 -8.90 -1.44
N ILE A 174 -2.95 -10.14 -1.25
CA ILE A 174 -3.48 -11.02 -0.20
C ILE A 174 -2.36 -11.27 0.80
N THR A 175 -2.53 -10.77 2.01
CA THR A 175 -1.62 -11.00 3.14
C THR A 175 -2.09 -12.17 3.99
N ARG A 176 -1.19 -12.76 4.78
CA ARG A 176 -1.53 -13.87 5.68
C ARG A 176 -2.42 -13.39 6.83
N GLU A 177 -2.15 -12.20 7.36
CA GLU A 177 -2.74 -11.69 8.60
C GLU A 177 -4.14 -11.10 8.38
N ALA A 178 -4.35 -10.44 7.22
CA ALA A 178 -5.59 -9.66 6.98
C ALA A 178 -6.25 -9.94 5.61
N GLY A 179 -5.79 -10.97 4.90
CA GLY A 179 -6.29 -11.24 3.55
C GLY A 179 -6.06 -10.04 2.63
N SER A 180 -7.10 -9.65 1.88
CA SER A 180 -7.04 -8.46 0.99
C SER A 180 -7.58 -7.17 1.63
N TYR A 181 -7.91 -7.19 2.93
CA TYR A 181 -8.39 -6.04 3.68
C TYR A 181 -7.24 -5.22 4.24
N VAL A 182 -6.38 -4.77 3.36
CA VAL A 182 -5.20 -3.96 3.70
C VAL A 182 -5.08 -2.75 2.77
N LEU A 183 -4.62 -1.65 3.35
CA LEU A 183 -4.10 -0.49 2.63
C LEU A 183 -2.58 -0.62 2.56
N LEU A 184 -2.00 -0.28 1.44
CA LEU A 184 -0.57 -0.39 1.22
C LEU A 184 0.10 0.98 1.33
N ALA A 185 1.29 0.99 1.87
CA ALA A 185 2.17 2.14 1.88
C ALA A 185 3.62 1.68 1.70
N GLU A 186 4.44 2.52 1.11
CA GLU A 186 5.88 2.29 0.95
C GLU A 186 6.68 3.49 1.47
N VAL A 187 7.84 3.16 1.98
CA VAL A 187 8.87 4.15 2.32
C VAL A 187 10.17 3.78 1.63
#